data_3a65fedacdb335c037154adb1212e1ff
#
_entry.id   3a65fedacdb335c037154adb1212e1ff
#
_cell.length_a   1.000
_cell.length_b   1.000
_cell.length_c   1.000
_cell.angle_alpha   90.00
_cell.angle_beta   90.00
_cell.angle_gamma   90.00
#
_symmetry.space_group_name_H-M   'P 1'
#
loop_
_entity.id
_entity.type
_entity.pdbx_description
1 polymer ?
#
loop_
_entity_poly.entity_id
_entity_poly.type
_entity_poly.pdbx_seq_one_letter_code
_entity_poly.pdbx_strand_id
1 'polypeptide(L)'
;MQYFPASLQELTDHFARLPGIGGKTAQRLAFHVLGLPEAEAQQFAEAILNAKRQVHTCPVCQNLTDRELCPICDDPTRDKSLICVVAEPRDVIAMERSREFGGVYHVLHGVISPLNHVTQEDIRIRELLARVAKGNVREIIMATNPDTEGEATAMYISRLLRPMEVKVTRLAYGVPVGSQLEYADEVTLSRALEGRQEI
;
A
#
# COMPACT_ATOMS: atom_id res chain seq x y z
N MET A 1 37.94 15.52 -11.03
CA MET A 1 38.70 14.30 -11.41
C MET A 1 37.77 13.11 -11.23
N GLN A 2 37.56 12.33 -12.30
CA GLN A 2 36.72 11.12 -12.25
C GLN A 2 37.63 9.98 -11.77
N TYR A 3 37.42 9.51 -10.54
CA TYR A 3 38.28 8.46 -9.94
C TYR A 3 37.82 7.03 -10.31
N PHE A 4 36.64 6.91 -10.93
CA PHE A 4 36.07 5.61 -11.34
C PHE A 4 35.93 5.50 -12.85
N PRO A 5 35.99 4.27 -13.39
CA PRO A 5 35.57 4.02 -14.76
C PRO A 5 34.13 4.51 -15.00
N ALA A 6 33.84 5.01 -16.19
CA ALA A 6 32.53 5.61 -16.50
C ALA A 6 31.34 4.68 -16.21
N SER A 7 31.47 3.40 -16.56
CA SER A 7 30.43 2.39 -16.29
C SER A 7 30.16 2.14 -14.80
N LEU A 8 31.23 2.18 -13.96
CA LEU A 8 31.06 2.04 -12.51
C LEU A 8 30.44 3.28 -11.89
N GLN A 9 30.77 4.47 -12.42
CA GLN A 9 30.13 5.73 -12.01
C GLN A 9 28.64 5.71 -12.35
N GLU A 10 28.28 5.31 -13.57
CA GLU A 10 26.90 5.22 -14.02
C GLU A 10 26.06 4.26 -13.12
N LEU A 11 26.62 3.08 -12.82
CA LEU A 11 25.95 2.13 -11.90
C LEU A 11 25.78 2.73 -10.50
N THR A 12 26.81 3.43 -10.00
CA THR A 12 26.74 4.12 -8.70
C THR A 12 25.64 5.19 -8.69
N ASP A 13 25.55 5.98 -9.77
CA ASP A 13 24.54 7.03 -9.90
C ASP A 13 23.11 6.47 -9.96
N HIS A 14 22.92 5.31 -10.61
CA HIS A 14 21.63 4.63 -10.59
C HIS A 14 21.23 4.16 -9.18
N PHE A 15 22.15 3.60 -8.40
CA PHE A 15 21.87 3.25 -7.01
C PHE A 15 21.60 4.48 -6.13
N ALA A 16 22.32 5.58 -6.34
CA ALA A 16 22.14 6.82 -5.58
C ALA A 16 20.78 7.50 -5.81
N ARG A 17 20.08 7.18 -6.91
CA ARG A 17 18.72 7.66 -7.19
C ARG A 17 17.64 6.90 -6.42
N LEU A 18 17.98 5.77 -5.81
CA LEU A 18 17.01 5.00 -5.04
C LEU A 18 16.71 5.70 -3.71
N PRO A 19 15.43 5.76 -3.28
CA PRO A 19 15.06 6.41 -2.03
C PRO A 19 15.82 5.79 -0.83
N GLY A 20 16.37 6.63 0.04
CA GLY A 20 17.12 6.19 1.22
C GLY A 20 18.55 5.72 0.93
N ILE A 21 19.01 5.71 -0.32
CA ILE A 21 20.38 5.32 -0.68
C ILE A 21 21.26 6.57 -0.84
N GLY A 22 22.14 6.81 0.13
CA GLY A 22 23.15 7.86 0.02
C GLY A 22 24.37 7.43 -0.80
N GLY A 23 25.19 8.39 -1.24
CA GLY A 23 26.34 8.17 -2.14
C GLY A 23 27.31 7.08 -1.68
N LYS A 24 27.64 6.99 -0.36
CA LYS A 24 28.51 5.94 0.16
C LYS A 24 27.89 4.53 0.05
N THR A 25 26.58 4.43 0.29
CA THR A 25 25.86 3.15 0.14
C THR A 25 25.75 2.76 -1.33
N ALA A 26 25.43 3.72 -2.21
CA ALA A 26 25.38 3.52 -3.65
C ALA A 26 26.70 2.97 -4.20
N GLN A 27 27.82 3.57 -3.78
CA GLN A 27 29.14 3.10 -4.15
C GLN A 27 29.43 1.67 -3.68
N ARG A 28 29.08 1.34 -2.42
CA ARG A 28 29.24 -0.04 -1.89
C ARG A 28 28.41 -1.05 -2.67
N LEU A 29 27.17 -0.70 -3.05
CA LEU A 29 26.30 -1.55 -3.87
C LEU A 29 26.89 -1.76 -5.27
N ALA A 30 27.42 -0.70 -5.91
CA ALA A 30 28.05 -0.81 -7.22
C ALA A 30 29.28 -1.72 -7.21
N PHE A 31 30.15 -1.59 -6.20
CA PHE A 31 31.29 -2.50 -6.03
C PHE A 31 30.87 -3.93 -5.74
N HIS A 32 29.78 -4.14 -4.96
CA HIS A 32 29.25 -5.46 -4.73
C HIS A 32 28.80 -6.12 -6.01
N VAL A 33 28.01 -5.42 -6.84
CA VAL A 33 27.56 -5.95 -8.14
C VAL A 33 28.74 -6.23 -9.07
N LEU A 34 29.76 -5.39 -9.09
CA LEU A 34 30.97 -5.60 -9.88
C LEU A 34 31.73 -6.88 -9.44
N GLY A 35 31.64 -7.25 -8.18
CA GLY A 35 32.24 -8.48 -7.62
C GLY A 35 31.42 -9.75 -7.83
N LEU A 36 30.16 -9.64 -8.33
CA LEU A 36 29.35 -10.83 -8.62
C LEU A 36 29.85 -11.54 -9.88
N PRO A 37 29.65 -12.86 -9.99
CA PRO A 37 29.73 -13.56 -11.25
C PRO A 37 28.80 -12.92 -12.29
N GLU A 38 29.22 -12.89 -13.56
CA GLU A 38 28.44 -12.26 -14.64
C GLU A 38 27.00 -12.80 -14.74
N ALA A 39 26.82 -14.12 -14.54
CA ALA A 39 25.50 -14.76 -14.54
C ALA A 39 24.58 -14.23 -13.42
N GLU A 40 25.10 -13.95 -12.23
CA GLU A 40 24.32 -13.40 -11.12
C GLU A 40 23.97 -11.94 -11.37
N ALA A 41 24.90 -11.15 -11.89
CA ALA A 41 24.65 -9.76 -12.27
C ALA A 41 23.59 -9.68 -13.37
N GLN A 42 23.62 -10.57 -14.36
CA GLN A 42 22.61 -10.68 -15.41
C GLN A 42 21.24 -11.04 -14.82
N GLN A 43 21.16 -12.06 -13.96
CA GLN A 43 19.90 -12.45 -13.30
C GLN A 43 19.30 -11.30 -12.50
N PHE A 44 20.12 -10.51 -11.81
CA PHE A 44 19.66 -9.33 -11.08
C PHE A 44 19.08 -8.26 -12.01
N ALA A 45 19.77 -7.96 -13.11
CA ALA A 45 19.29 -7.01 -14.11
C ALA A 45 17.97 -7.50 -14.77
N GLU A 46 17.88 -8.77 -15.11
CA GLU A 46 16.67 -9.38 -15.67
C GLU A 46 15.50 -9.38 -14.68
N ALA A 47 15.75 -9.60 -13.38
CA ALA A 47 14.71 -9.54 -12.36
C ALA A 47 14.08 -8.15 -12.27
N ILE A 48 14.87 -7.08 -12.37
CA ILE A 48 14.38 -5.70 -12.40
C ILE A 48 13.49 -5.47 -13.63
N LEU A 49 13.96 -5.87 -14.80
CA LEU A 49 13.24 -5.70 -16.06
C LEU A 49 11.94 -6.51 -16.08
N ASN A 50 11.98 -7.76 -15.61
CA ASN A 50 10.84 -8.65 -15.57
C ASN A 50 9.77 -8.12 -14.59
N ALA A 51 10.15 -7.72 -13.39
CA ALA A 51 9.22 -7.08 -12.45
C ALA A 51 8.54 -5.86 -13.08
N LYS A 52 9.31 -4.98 -13.75
CA LYS A 52 8.78 -3.79 -14.41
C LYS A 52 7.82 -4.09 -15.57
N ARG A 53 8.01 -5.20 -16.28
CA ARG A 53 7.22 -5.58 -17.47
C ARG A 53 5.99 -6.40 -17.11
N GLN A 54 6.09 -7.26 -16.09
CA GLN A 54 5.04 -8.24 -15.78
C GLN A 54 4.09 -7.77 -14.71
N VAL A 55 4.58 -6.99 -13.72
CA VAL A 55 3.73 -6.51 -12.63
C VAL A 55 2.84 -5.36 -13.12
N HIS A 56 1.54 -5.56 -12.94
CA HIS A 56 0.49 -4.59 -13.28
C HIS A 56 -0.57 -4.56 -12.18
N THR A 57 -1.57 -3.70 -12.31
CA THR A 57 -2.68 -3.63 -11.36
C THR A 57 -3.76 -4.65 -11.68
N CYS A 58 -4.22 -5.38 -10.66
CA CYS A 58 -5.39 -6.25 -10.77
C CYS A 58 -6.63 -5.44 -11.18
N PRO A 59 -7.35 -5.83 -12.24
CA PRO A 59 -8.49 -5.05 -12.75
C PRO A 59 -9.67 -4.96 -11.78
N VAL A 60 -9.71 -5.80 -10.75
CA VAL A 60 -10.78 -5.83 -9.75
C VAL A 60 -10.45 -4.99 -8.52
N CYS A 61 -9.29 -5.20 -7.91
CA CYS A 61 -8.96 -4.60 -6.61
C CYS A 61 -7.85 -3.55 -6.68
N GLN A 62 -7.25 -3.33 -7.84
CA GLN A 62 -6.13 -2.41 -8.06
C GLN A 62 -4.85 -2.77 -7.29
N ASN A 63 -4.77 -3.96 -6.66
CA ASN A 63 -3.51 -4.44 -6.09
C ASN A 63 -2.54 -4.89 -7.19
N LEU A 64 -1.26 -5.00 -6.87
CA LEU A 64 -0.26 -5.48 -7.81
C LEU A 64 -0.40 -6.99 -8.07
N THR A 65 -0.21 -7.39 -9.31
CA THR A 65 -0.24 -8.79 -9.76
C THR A 65 0.60 -8.99 -11.02
N ASP A 66 1.04 -10.20 -11.25
CA ASP A 66 1.65 -10.69 -12.49
C ASP A 66 0.72 -11.66 -13.25
N ARG A 67 -0.54 -11.80 -12.79
CA ARG A 67 -1.58 -12.67 -13.34
C ARG A 67 -2.81 -11.84 -13.73
N GLU A 68 -3.74 -12.43 -14.47
CA GLU A 68 -5.01 -11.78 -14.84
C GLU A 68 -5.75 -11.23 -13.61
N LEU A 69 -5.87 -12.02 -12.54
CA LEU A 69 -6.37 -11.61 -11.23
C LEU A 69 -5.29 -11.83 -10.17
N CYS A 70 -5.27 -10.96 -9.16
CA CYS A 70 -4.39 -11.19 -8.02
C CYS A 70 -4.86 -12.42 -7.20
N PRO A 71 -3.97 -13.09 -6.46
CA PRO A 71 -4.32 -14.29 -5.69
C PRO A 71 -5.52 -14.11 -4.76
N ILE A 72 -5.73 -12.92 -4.20
CA ILE A 72 -6.84 -12.63 -3.29
C ILE A 72 -8.17 -12.51 -4.03
N CYS A 73 -8.19 -11.88 -5.22
CA CYS A 73 -9.41 -11.77 -6.03
C CYS A 73 -9.80 -13.10 -6.69
N ASP A 74 -8.81 -13.93 -7.01
CA ASP A 74 -8.99 -15.24 -7.61
C ASP A 74 -9.44 -16.31 -6.61
N ASP A 75 -9.15 -16.12 -5.31
CA ASP A 75 -9.51 -17.05 -4.25
C ASP A 75 -11.05 -17.12 -4.05
N PRO A 76 -11.69 -18.29 -4.32
CA PRO A 76 -13.12 -18.46 -4.15
C PRO A 76 -13.57 -18.51 -2.68
N THR A 77 -12.66 -18.70 -1.74
CA THR A 77 -12.97 -18.78 -0.30
C THR A 77 -13.15 -17.41 0.35
N ARG A 78 -12.73 -16.34 -0.32
CA ARG A 78 -12.85 -14.97 0.17
C ARG A 78 -14.25 -14.41 0.06
N ASP A 79 -14.70 -13.74 1.12
CA ASP A 79 -15.97 -13.00 1.12
C ASP A 79 -15.87 -11.72 0.26
N LYS A 80 -16.36 -11.80 -0.96
CA LYS A 80 -16.33 -10.70 -1.93
C LYS A 80 -17.29 -9.56 -1.58
N SER A 81 -18.20 -9.76 -0.59
CA SER A 81 -19.11 -8.72 -0.09
C SER A 81 -18.46 -7.81 0.95
N LEU A 82 -17.27 -8.17 1.45
CA LEU A 82 -16.50 -7.44 2.44
C LEU A 82 -15.22 -6.89 1.81
N ILE A 83 -15.11 -5.58 1.67
CA ILE A 83 -13.97 -4.93 1.01
C ILE A 83 -13.20 -4.07 2.02
N CYS A 84 -11.91 -4.36 2.20
CA CYS A 84 -11.00 -3.50 2.94
C CYS A 84 -10.27 -2.53 1.97
N VAL A 85 -10.48 -1.23 2.16
CA VAL A 85 -9.89 -0.18 1.33
C VAL A 85 -8.62 0.33 1.99
N VAL A 86 -7.48 0.18 1.29
CA VAL A 86 -6.15 0.57 1.75
C VAL A 86 -5.53 1.61 0.81
N ALA A 87 -4.56 2.37 1.30
CA ALA A 87 -3.88 3.37 0.50
C ALA A 87 -2.89 2.76 -0.49
N GLU A 88 -2.10 1.79 -0.06
CA GLU A 88 -0.96 1.26 -0.81
C GLU A 88 -0.98 -0.27 -0.92
N PRO A 89 -0.36 -0.86 -1.98
CA PRO A 89 -0.25 -2.33 -2.09
C PRO A 89 0.46 -2.99 -0.90
N ARG A 90 1.41 -2.30 -0.26
CA ARG A 90 2.12 -2.80 0.93
C ARG A 90 1.21 -2.96 2.14
N ASP A 91 0.12 -2.18 2.22
CA ASP A 91 -0.84 -2.28 3.31
C ASP A 91 -1.62 -3.60 3.22
N VAL A 92 -1.92 -4.07 1.99
CA VAL A 92 -2.50 -5.41 1.78
C VAL A 92 -1.60 -6.49 2.38
N ILE A 93 -0.27 -6.40 2.15
CA ILE A 93 0.69 -7.35 2.70
C ILE A 93 0.69 -7.32 4.23
N ALA A 94 0.58 -6.12 4.82
CA ALA A 94 0.52 -5.97 6.28
C ALA A 94 -0.76 -6.60 6.85
N MET A 95 -1.92 -6.38 6.23
CA MET A 95 -3.20 -6.97 6.64
C MET A 95 -3.21 -8.49 6.50
N GLU A 96 -2.72 -9.02 5.39
CA GLU A 96 -2.66 -10.48 5.15
C GLU A 96 -1.74 -11.22 6.12
N ARG A 97 -0.73 -10.56 6.69
CA ARG A 97 0.10 -11.17 7.74
C ARG A 97 -0.67 -11.54 9.01
N SER A 98 -1.77 -10.85 9.30
CA SER A 98 -2.62 -11.17 10.45
C SER A 98 -3.35 -12.49 10.27
N ARG A 99 -3.66 -12.90 9.02
CA ARG A 99 -4.47 -14.07 8.63
C ARG A 99 -5.90 -14.07 9.19
N GLU A 100 -6.38 -12.93 9.69
CA GLU A 100 -7.70 -12.78 10.31
C GLU A 100 -8.75 -12.22 9.35
N PHE A 101 -8.32 -11.59 8.24
CA PHE A 101 -9.22 -10.95 7.32
C PHE A 101 -9.63 -11.89 6.17
N GLY A 102 -10.89 -12.34 6.19
CA GLY A 102 -11.45 -13.23 5.17
C GLY A 102 -12.07 -12.54 3.95
N GLY A 103 -12.08 -11.21 3.91
CA GLY A 103 -12.61 -10.43 2.79
C GLY A 103 -11.62 -10.20 1.65
N VAL A 104 -11.92 -9.22 0.80
CA VAL A 104 -11.08 -8.79 -0.32
C VAL A 104 -10.66 -7.33 -0.14
N TYR A 105 -9.69 -6.87 -0.94
CA TYR A 105 -9.15 -5.51 -0.82
C TYR A 105 -9.54 -4.63 -1.99
N HIS A 106 -9.34 -3.32 -1.80
CA HIS A 106 -9.26 -2.32 -2.85
C HIS A 106 -8.12 -1.36 -2.53
N VAL A 107 -7.18 -1.21 -3.46
CA VAL A 107 -5.99 -0.36 -3.29
C VAL A 107 -6.21 0.97 -4.00
N LEU A 108 -6.10 2.07 -3.27
CA LEU A 108 -6.32 3.42 -3.80
C LEU A 108 -5.11 3.95 -4.58
N HIS A 109 -3.91 3.45 -4.33
CA HIS A 109 -2.63 3.99 -4.82
C HIS A 109 -2.36 5.42 -4.37
N GLY A 110 -2.73 5.74 -3.14
CA GLY A 110 -2.50 7.02 -2.49
C GLY A 110 -3.67 7.47 -1.62
N VAL A 111 -3.57 8.69 -1.15
CA VAL A 111 -4.59 9.42 -0.39
C VAL A 111 -4.76 10.81 -0.99
N ILE A 112 -5.90 11.45 -0.77
CA ILE A 112 -6.13 12.86 -1.15
C ILE A 112 -5.16 13.71 -0.34
N SER A 113 -4.24 14.40 -1.02
CA SER A 113 -3.19 15.20 -0.41
C SER A 113 -3.04 16.54 -1.16
N PRO A 114 -3.70 17.61 -0.71
CA PRO A 114 -3.57 18.93 -1.33
C PRO A 114 -2.14 19.45 -1.32
N LEU A 115 -1.37 19.12 -0.28
CA LEU A 115 0.03 19.54 -0.15
C LEU A 115 0.94 18.88 -1.21
N ASN A 116 0.61 17.65 -1.61
CA ASN A 116 1.33 16.90 -2.62
C ASN A 116 0.65 16.97 -4.00
N HIS A 117 -0.34 17.83 -4.19
CA HIS A 117 -1.15 17.99 -5.40
C HIS A 117 -1.83 16.70 -5.86
N VAL A 118 -2.16 15.79 -4.92
CA VAL A 118 -2.91 14.56 -5.19
C VAL A 118 -4.39 14.80 -4.97
N THR A 119 -5.15 14.68 -6.03
CA THR A 119 -6.62 14.85 -6.03
C THR A 119 -7.34 13.50 -5.99
N GLN A 120 -8.66 13.52 -5.85
CA GLN A 120 -9.49 12.32 -5.92
C GLN A 120 -9.45 11.62 -7.30
N GLU A 121 -8.99 12.31 -8.35
CA GLU A 121 -8.89 11.75 -9.69
C GLU A 121 -7.59 10.99 -9.93
N ASP A 122 -6.58 11.28 -9.10
CA ASP A 122 -5.26 10.65 -9.19
C ASP A 122 -5.21 9.28 -8.51
N ILE A 123 -6.19 8.99 -7.64
CA ILE A 123 -6.28 7.73 -6.88
C ILE A 123 -7.50 6.91 -7.32
N ARG A 124 -7.53 5.62 -6.97
CA ARG A 124 -8.49 4.62 -7.51
C ARG A 124 -9.87 4.62 -6.83
N ILE A 125 -10.42 5.81 -6.56
CA ILE A 125 -11.78 5.96 -6.00
C ILE A 125 -12.85 5.61 -7.05
N ARG A 126 -12.67 6.00 -8.30
CA ARG A 126 -13.63 5.71 -9.38
C ARG A 126 -13.84 4.22 -9.57
N GLU A 127 -12.74 3.45 -9.54
CA GLU A 127 -12.77 2.00 -9.67
C GLU A 127 -13.46 1.34 -8.45
N LEU A 128 -13.27 1.89 -7.24
CA LEU A 128 -14.00 1.44 -6.06
C LEU A 128 -15.51 1.65 -6.23
N LEU A 129 -15.93 2.84 -6.59
CA LEU A 129 -17.36 3.16 -6.81
C LEU A 129 -17.98 2.28 -7.88
N ALA A 130 -17.28 2.09 -9.01
CA ALA A 130 -17.73 1.21 -10.09
C ALA A 130 -17.86 -0.26 -9.65
N ARG A 131 -16.97 -0.70 -8.74
CA ARG A 131 -17.03 -2.04 -8.15
C ARG A 131 -18.23 -2.20 -7.21
N VAL A 132 -18.49 -1.21 -6.36
CA VAL A 132 -19.63 -1.19 -5.45
C VAL A 132 -20.95 -1.14 -6.23
N ALA A 133 -21.03 -0.34 -7.29
CA ALA A 133 -22.22 -0.21 -8.12
C ALA A 133 -22.63 -1.51 -8.84
N LYS A 134 -21.71 -2.45 -9.04
CA LYS A 134 -22.02 -3.79 -9.59
C LYS A 134 -22.84 -4.66 -8.63
N GLY A 135 -23.01 -4.24 -7.37
CA GLY A 135 -23.80 -4.89 -6.33
C GLY A 135 -23.05 -5.95 -5.54
N ASN A 136 -23.74 -6.49 -4.51
CA ASN A 136 -23.25 -7.52 -3.61
C ASN A 136 -22.16 -7.08 -2.60
N VAL A 137 -21.88 -5.78 -2.44
CA VAL A 137 -20.99 -5.27 -1.40
C VAL A 137 -21.82 -4.95 -0.17
N ARG A 138 -21.55 -5.64 0.95
CA ARG A 138 -22.22 -5.46 2.24
C ARG A 138 -21.53 -4.42 3.10
N GLU A 139 -20.20 -4.45 3.10
CA GLU A 139 -19.41 -3.59 3.96
C GLU A 139 -18.10 -3.14 3.29
N ILE A 140 -17.77 -1.87 3.46
CA ILE A 140 -16.49 -1.28 3.14
C ILE A 140 -15.78 -0.92 4.44
N ILE A 141 -14.60 -1.49 4.67
CA ILE A 141 -13.75 -1.15 5.81
C ILE A 141 -12.68 -0.16 5.31
N MET A 142 -12.69 1.06 5.81
CA MET A 142 -11.65 2.03 5.51
C MET A 142 -10.41 1.75 6.36
N ALA A 143 -9.30 1.46 5.71
CA ALA A 143 -8.01 1.12 6.32
C ALA A 143 -6.85 1.99 5.78
N THR A 144 -7.17 3.24 5.44
CA THR A 144 -6.15 4.28 5.18
C THR A 144 -5.43 4.63 6.48
N ASN A 145 -4.23 5.20 6.41
CA ASN A 145 -3.48 5.59 7.61
C ASN A 145 -4.29 6.52 8.52
N PRO A 146 -4.08 6.47 9.85
CA PRO A 146 -4.75 7.34 10.83
C PRO A 146 -4.11 8.74 10.91
N ASP A 147 -3.74 9.31 9.77
CA ASP A 147 -3.25 10.68 9.61
C ASP A 147 -4.33 11.57 8.98
N THR A 148 -4.07 12.86 8.91
CA THR A 148 -5.02 13.86 8.41
C THR A 148 -5.49 13.57 6.98
N GLU A 149 -4.58 13.14 6.10
CA GLU A 149 -4.88 12.88 4.69
C GLU A 149 -5.67 11.57 4.53
N GLY A 150 -5.28 10.52 5.27
CA GLY A 150 -5.99 9.24 5.28
C GLY A 150 -7.40 9.36 5.85
N GLU A 151 -7.59 10.17 6.91
CA GLU A 151 -8.91 10.45 7.48
C GLU A 151 -9.79 11.25 6.52
N ALA A 152 -9.25 12.31 5.91
CA ALA A 152 -9.97 13.11 4.92
C ALA A 152 -10.41 12.25 3.72
N THR A 153 -9.52 11.35 3.26
CA THR A 153 -9.81 10.41 2.19
C THR A 153 -10.91 9.42 2.58
N ALA A 154 -10.85 8.85 3.79
CA ALA A 154 -11.88 7.94 4.29
C ALA A 154 -13.25 8.63 4.40
N MET A 155 -13.28 9.85 4.93
CA MET A 155 -14.51 10.65 5.02
C MET A 155 -15.09 11.01 3.64
N TYR A 156 -14.23 11.36 2.69
CA TYR A 156 -14.63 11.66 1.32
C TYR A 156 -15.27 10.44 0.65
N ILE A 157 -14.62 9.28 0.71
CA ILE A 157 -15.14 8.02 0.16
C ILE A 157 -16.45 7.62 0.84
N SER A 158 -16.54 7.73 2.18
CA SER A 158 -17.77 7.44 2.93
C SER A 158 -18.96 8.27 2.46
N ARG A 159 -18.74 9.57 2.17
CA ARG A 159 -19.80 10.45 1.63
C ARG A 159 -20.26 10.00 0.24
N LEU A 160 -19.33 9.57 -0.63
CA LEU A 160 -19.68 9.08 -1.98
C LEU A 160 -20.43 7.74 -1.93
N LEU A 161 -20.15 6.89 -0.96
CA LEU A 161 -20.80 5.59 -0.78
C LEU A 161 -22.16 5.67 -0.07
N ARG A 162 -22.46 6.77 0.64
CA ARG A 162 -23.74 6.92 1.37
C ARG A 162 -24.99 6.69 0.51
N PRO A 163 -25.09 7.19 -0.74
CA PRO A 163 -26.25 6.95 -1.59
C PRO A 163 -26.41 5.49 -2.06
N MET A 164 -25.35 4.68 -1.91
CA MET A 164 -25.33 3.28 -2.33
C MET A 164 -25.78 2.32 -1.23
N GLU A 165 -26.13 2.86 -0.04
CA GLU A 165 -26.61 2.10 1.13
C GLU A 165 -25.67 0.97 1.61
N VAL A 166 -24.35 1.12 1.33
CA VAL A 166 -23.31 0.19 1.78
C VAL A 166 -22.82 0.62 3.16
N LYS A 167 -22.70 -0.33 4.08
CA LYS A 167 -22.11 -0.07 5.39
C LYS A 167 -20.63 0.32 5.23
N VAL A 168 -20.24 1.49 5.75
CA VAL A 168 -18.84 1.93 5.78
C VAL A 168 -18.37 1.99 7.21
N THR A 169 -17.29 1.25 7.49
CA THR A 169 -16.63 1.19 8.79
C THR A 169 -15.18 1.66 8.69
N ARG A 170 -14.55 1.89 9.81
CA ARG A 170 -13.15 2.29 9.94
C ARG A 170 -12.43 1.30 10.85
N LEU A 171 -11.15 1.02 10.58
CA LEU A 171 -10.34 0.28 11.55
C LEU A 171 -10.33 1.02 12.89
N ALA A 172 -10.48 0.25 13.96
CA ALA A 172 -10.44 0.80 15.32
C ALA A 172 -9.07 1.43 15.62
N TYR A 173 -9.10 2.51 16.37
CA TYR A 173 -7.91 3.12 16.95
C TYR A 173 -7.75 2.62 18.39
N GLY A 174 -6.51 2.39 18.79
CA GLY A 174 -6.26 1.95 20.16
C GLY A 174 -4.79 1.94 20.52
N VAL A 175 -4.54 1.69 21.80
CA VAL A 175 -3.19 1.47 22.31
C VAL A 175 -2.66 0.16 21.75
N PRO A 176 -1.45 0.11 21.17
CA PRO A 176 -0.88 -1.11 20.61
C PRO A 176 -0.76 -2.21 21.67
N VAL A 177 -1.10 -3.44 21.29
CA VAL A 177 -0.98 -4.60 22.19
C VAL A 177 0.47 -4.78 22.63
N GLY A 178 0.67 -4.92 23.95
CA GLY A 178 2.01 -5.06 24.54
C GLY A 178 2.72 -3.74 24.84
N SER A 179 2.15 -2.59 24.48
CA SER A 179 2.68 -1.29 24.91
C SER A 179 2.16 -0.91 26.31
N GLN A 180 2.93 -0.10 27.03
CA GLN A 180 2.50 0.49 28.30
C GLN A 180 1.78 1.81 28.05
N LEU A 181 0.70 2.10 28.81
CA LEU A 181 -0.11 3.32 28.64
C LEU A 181 0.70 4.60 28.77
N GLU A 182 1.74 4.60 29.60
CA GLU A 182 2.59 5.77 29.83
C GLU A 182 3.38 6.23 28.61
N TYR A 183 3.57 5.35 27.61
CA TYR A 183 4.25 5.68 26.34
C TYR A 183 3.31 6.05 25.21
N ALA A 184 1.98 5.97 25.42
CA ALA A 184 1.01 6.36 24.42
C ALA A 184 0.87 7.90 24.43
N ASP A 185 0.85 8.50 23.24
CA ASP A 185 0.61 9.93 23.09
C ASP A 185 -0.86 10.29 23.37
N GLU A 186 -1.12 11.58 23.63
CA GLU A 186 -2.43 12.09 24.02
C GLU A 186 -3.51 11.79 22.95
N VAL A 187 -3.16 11.85 21.66
CA VAL A 187 -4.09 11.61 20.56
C VAL A 187 -4.49 10.14 20.51
N THR A 188 -3.52 9.24 20.66
CA THR A 188 -3.75 7.79 20.73
C THR A 188 -4.66 7.45 21.91
N LEU A 189 -4.41 8.02 23.10
CA LEU A 189 -5.24 7.79 24.28
C LEU A 189 -6.66 8.34 24.11
N SER A 190 -6.82 9.54 23.54
CA SER A 190 -8.13 10.12 23.25
C SER A 190 -8.94 9.23 22.31
N ARG A 191 -8.33 8.76 21.20
CA ARG A 191 -8.97 7.87 20.24
C ARG A 191 -9.34 6.51 20.84
N ALA A 192 -8.47 5.96 21.70
CA ALA A 192 -8.75 4.71 22.41
C ALA A 192 -9.93 4.85 23.37
N LEU A 193 -10.05 5.99 24.07
CA LEU A 193 -11.19 6.30 24.94
C LEU A 193 -12.49 6.49 24.16
N GLU A 194 -12.45 7.16 23.01
CA GLU A 194 -13.60 7.30 22.11
C GLU A 194 -14.09 5.95 21.60
N GLY A 195 -13.14 5.08 21.20
CA GLY A 195 -13.42 3.75 20.64
C GLY A 195 -13.57 2.62 21.67
N ARG A 196 -13.65 2.95 22.99
CA ARG A 196 -13.79 1.92 24.05
C ARG A 196 -15.02 1.05 23.86
N GLN A 197 -14.87 -0.23 24.14
CA GLN A 197 -15.95 -1.22 24.06
C GLN A 197 -16.32 -1.72 25.44
N GLU A 198 -17.56 -2.16 25.58
CA GLU A 198 -18.06 -2.86 26.77
C GLU A 198 -17.50 -4.29 26.78
N ILE A 199 -17.09 -4.78 27.97
CA ILE A 199 -16.51 -6.10 28.19
C ILE A 199 -17.45 -7.01 28.98
#